data_7a387364bea781c1cb0c85137a9af195
#
_entry.id   7a387364bea781c1cb0c85137a9af195
#
_cell.length_a   1.000
_cell.length_b   1.000
_cell.length_c   1.000
_cell.angle_alpha   90.00
_cell.angle_beta   90.00
_cell.angle_gamma   90.00
#
_symmetry.space_group_name_H-M   'P 1'
#
loop_
_entity.id
_entity.type
_entity.pdbx_description
1 polymer ?
#
loop_
_entity_poly.entity_id
_entity_poly.type
_entity_poly.pdbx_seq_one_letter_code
_entity_poly.pdbx_strand_id
1 'polypeptide(L)'
;PLYDEWKPQNRPGFHVLLAHGGEVGYCPMDFTRLAAAGFDYIALGHSHKPHTVCRDKIVYAGALEPQDRNDVGKHGYIEGEFDGETVKLKLRPFALRSYQNLVLAVDQNTTQYALEDMLRKEVMKRGGRNIYRLIIKGKLSPDNVLLPERLHGLGNIVEIMDESRPAYQL
;
A
#
# COMPACT_ATOMS: atom_id res chain seq x y z
N PRO A 1 -30.34 5.51 3.34
CA PRO A 1 -29.26 4.54 3.69
C PRO A 1 -29.21 4.32 5.20
N LEU A 2 -28.77 3.14 5.66
CA LEU A 2 -28.72 2.78 7.10
C LEU A 2 -27.92 3.77 7.95
N TYR A 3 -26.95 4.46 7.39
CA TYR A 3 -26.10 5.42 8.10
C TYR A 3 -26.72 6.84 8.23
N ASP A 4 -27.88 7.11 7.62
CA ASP A 4 -28.54 8.43 7.72
C ASP A 4 -28.98 8.78 9.14
N GLU A 5 -29.17 7.74 9.97
CA GLU A 5 -29.61 7.87 11.37
C GLU A 5 -28.46 7.80 12.37
N TRP A 6 -27.22 7.57 11.91
CA TRP A 6 -26.08 7.48 12.81
C TRP A 6 -25.73 8.84 13.38
N LYS A 7 -25.89 8.96 14.69
CA LYS A 7 -25.58 10.15 15.48
C LYS A 7 -24.93 9.77 16.79
N PRO A 8 -24.02 10.60 17.32
CA PRO A 8 -23.47 10.38 18.64
C PRO A 8 -24.59 10.41 19.68
N GLN A 9 -24.38 9.69 20.79
CA GLN A 9 -25.32 9.72 21.90
C GLN A 9 -25.30 11.12 22.51
N ASN A 10 -26.46 11.58 22.99
CA ASN A 10 -26.59 12.89 23.66
C ASN A 10 -26.05 12.83 25.10
N ARG A 11 -24.72 12.71 25.21
CA ARG A 11 -23.97 12.71 26.49
C ARG A 11 -22.57 13.28 26.26
N PRO A 12 -21.95 13.89 27.28
CA PRO A 12 -20.59 14.38 27.20
C PRO A 12 -19.61 13.25 26.90
N GLY A 13 -18.56 13.54 26.14
CA GLY A 13 -17.47 12.61 25.87
C GLY A 13 -16.99 12.64 24.42
N PHE A 14 -15.98 11.86 24.14
CA PHE A 14 -15.43 11.66 22.81
C PHE A 14 -16.20 10.54 22.10
N HIS A 15 -16.79 10.87 20.93
CA HIS A 15 -17.67 9.98 20.21
C HIS A 15 -16.97 9.41 18.99
N VAL A 16 -16.78 8.10 18.99
CA VAL A 16 -16.19 7.35 17.87
C VAL A 16 -17.26 6.53 17.18
N LEU A 17 -17.32 6.65 15.86
CA LEU A 17 -18.05 5.71 15.01
C LEU A 17 -17.06 4.68 14.45
N LEU A 18 -17.36 3.40 14.65
CA LEU A 18 -16.67 2.29 13.98
C LEU A 18 -17.61 1.68 12.95
N ALA A 19 -17.23 1.72 11.68
CA ALA A 19 -18.05 1.21 10.60
C ALA A 19 -17.21 0.46 9.54
N HIS A 20 -17.90 -0.34 8.71
CA HIS A 20 -17.26 -1.11 7.65
C HIS A 20 -18.00 -0.89 6.32
N GLY A 21 -17.27 -0.47 5.27
CA GLY A 21 -17.84 -0.16 3.95
C GLY A 21 -17.30 1.15 3.39
N GLY A 22 -18.10 1.80 2.55
CA GLY A 22 -17.82 3.12 1.98
C GLY A 22 -17.32 3.11 0.55
N GLU A 23 -17.00 1.95 -0.04
CA GLU A 23 -16.62 1.85 -1.45
C GLU A 23 -17.85 1.69 -2.36
N VAL A 24 -17.72 2.24 -3.57
CA VAL A 24 -18.75 2.11 -4.61
C VAL A 24 -18.95 0.61 -4.93
N GLY A 25 -20.19 0.13 -4.78
CA GLY A 25 -20.53 -1.28 -4.97
C GLY A 25 -20.58 -2.11 -3.68
N TYR A 26 -19.96 -1.63 -2.58
CA TYR A 26 -19.99 -2.29 -1.28
C TYR A 26 -20.37 -1.31 -0.18
N CYS A 27 -21.63 -1.29 0.24
CA CYS A 27 -22.13 -0.42 1.30
C CYS A 27 -21.65 1.05 1.12
N PRO A 28 -22.04 1.72 0.01
CA PRO A 28 -21.57 3.07 -0.29
C PRO A 28 -22.00 4.03 0.81
N MET A 29 -21.12 4.94 1.22
CA MET A 29 -21.35 5.93 2.25
C MET A 29 -21.14 7.34 1.70
N ASP A 30 -22.01 8.26 2.10
CA ASP A 30 -21.81 9.69 1.85
C ASP A 30 -20.91 10.26 2.95
N PHE A 31 -19.64 10.40 2.64
CA PHE A 31 -18.64 10.88 3.59
C PHE A 31 -18.85 12.34 4.00
N THR A 32 -19.49 13.16 3.16
CA THR A 32 -19.83 14.54 3.52
C THR A 32 -20.86 14.56 4.63
N ARG A 33 -21.90 13.74 4.52
CA ARG A 33 -22.92 13.60 5.55
C ARG A 33 -22.36 12.98 6.83
N LEU A 34 -21.54 11.94 6.71
CA LEU A 34 -20.87 11.33 7.86
C LEU A 34 -19.95 12.31 8.60
N ALA A 35 -19.19 13.14 7.86
CA ALA A 35 -18.35 14.17 8.47
C ALA A 35 -19.17 15.19 9.28
N ALA A 36 -20.41 15.47 8.85
CA ALA A 36 -21.34 16.38 9.51
C ALA A 36 -22.18 15.73 10.60
N ALA A 37 -22.12 14.41 10.79
CA ALA A 37 -22.99 13.67 11.72
C ALA A 37 -22.70 13.90 13.22
N GLY A 38 -21.63 14.65 13.56
CA GLY A 38 -21.31 15.03 14.95
C GLY A 38 -20.35 14.09 15.68
N PHE A 39 -19.83 13.03 15.03
CA PHE A 39 -18.78 12.20 15.63
C PHE A 39 -17.44 12.94 15.65
N ASP A 40 -16.63 12.71 16.67
CA ASP A 40 -15.28 13.27 16.76
C ASP A 40 -14.29 12.51 15.87
N TYR A 41 -14.44 11.19 15.80
CA TYR A 41 -13.65 10.31 14.95
C TYR A 41 -14.50 9.21 14.31
N ILE A 42 -14.24 8.90 13.04
CA ILE A 42 -14.89 7.84 12.30
C ILE A 42 -13.81 6.88 11.78
N ALA A 43 -13.74 5.71 12.38
CA ALA A 43 -12.84 4.64 12.00
C ALA A 43 -13.54 3.71 11.00
N LEU A 44 -12.97 3.60 9.81
CA LEU A 44 -13.53 2.78 8.74
C LEU A 44 -12.67 1.53 8.47
N GLY A 45 -13.35 0.39 8.31
CA GLY A 45 -12.83 -0.84 7.75
C GLY A 45 -13.31 -1.04 6.32
N HIS A 46 -12.85 -2.08 5.66
CA HIS A 46 -13.08 -2.53 4.29
C HIS A 46 -11.87 -2.32 3.39
N SER A 47 -11.36 -1.13 3.24
CA SER A 47 -10.14 -0.89 2.48
C SER A 47 -8.94 -1.49 3.20
N HIS A 48 -8.16 -2.34 2.53
CA HIS A 48 -6.93 -2.90 3.08
C HIS A 48 -5.80 -1.88 3.13
N LYS A 49 -5.87 -0.84 2.31
CA LYS A 49 -4.88 0.25 2.30
C LYS A 49 -5.27 1.35 3.27
N PRO A 50 -4.36 1.75 4.18
CA PRO A 50 -4.61 2.90 5.03
C PRO A 50 -4.75 4.16 4.17
N HIS A 51 -5.82 4.90 4.35
CA HIS A 51 -5.98 6.21 3.71
C HIS A 51 -6.95 7.10 4.46
N THR A 52 -6.76 8.40 4.28
CA THR A 52 -7.57 9.43 4.91
C THR A 52 -8.67 9.91 3.94
N VAL A 53 -9.92 9.82 4.37
CA VAL A 53 -11.07 10.38 3.66
C VAL A 53 -11.29 11.85 4.05
N CYS A 54 -11.30 12.11 5.35
CA CYS A 54 -11.35 13.45 5.90
C CYS A 54 -10.27 13.56 6.98
N ARG A 55 -9.39 14.56 6.83
CA ARG A 55 -8.24 14.73 7.73
C ARG A 55 -8.69 14.82 9.17
N ASP A 56 -7.98 14.08 10.03
CA ASP A 56 -8.20 14.01 11.46
C ASP A 56 -9.65 13.70 11.88
N LYS A 57 -10.45 13.10 10.99
CA LYS A 57 -11.85 12.77 11.25
C LYS A 57 -12.29 11.42 10.70
N ILE A 58 -12.08 11.15 9.40
CA ILE A 58 -12.53 9.91 8.73
C ILE A 58 -11.33 9.20 8.12
N VAL A 59 -10.99 8.02 8.62
CA VAL A 59 -9.79 7.29 8.20
C VAL A 59 -10.08 5.80 8.07
N TYR A 60 -9.61 5.19 6.98
CA TYR A 60 -9.43 3.76 6.86
C TYR A 60 -8.09 3.36 7.48
N ALA A 61 -8.12 2.52 8.50
CA ALA A 61 -6.89 2.03 9.13
C ALA A 61 -6.10 1.09 8.21
N GLY A 62 -6.78 0.45 7.27
CA GLY A 62 -6.20 -0.59 6.45
C GLY A 62 -6.06 -1.93 7.18
N ALA A 63 -5.41 -2.88 6.54
CA ALA A 63 -5.03 -4.14 7.16
C ALA A 63 -3.75 -3.95 7.98
N LEU A 64 -3.63 -4.68 9.09
CA LEU A 64 -2.44 -4.64 9.95
C LEU A 64 -1.20 -5.19 9.23
N GLU A 65 -1.40 -6.25 8.44
CA GLU A 65 -0.44 -6.83 7.51
C GLU A 65 -1.02 -6.79 6.08
N PRO A 66 -0.22 -6.64 5.02
CA PRO A 66 -0.72 -6.69 3.66
C PRO A 66 -1.29 -8.08 3.35
N GLN A 67 -2.48 -8.14 2.77
CA GLN A 67 -3.20 -9.38 2.51
C GLN A 67 -2.91 -9.94 1.11
N ASP A 68 -2.65 -9.07 0.15
CA ASP A 68 -2.35 -9.47 -1.22
C ASP A 68 -1.33 -8.54 -1.91
N ARG A 69 -0.95 -8.89 -3.14
CA ARG A 69 0.04 -8.16 -3.95
C ARG A 69 -0.36 -6.72 -4.31
N ASN A 70 -1.64 -6.36 -4.16
CA ASN A 70 -2.11 -5.00 -4.45
C ASN A 70 -2.01 -4.11 -3.21
N ASP A 71 -1.82 -4.70 -2.03
CA ASP A 71 -1.64 -3.98 -0.77
C ASP A 71 -0.22 -3.44 -0.62
N VAL A 72 0.22 -2.69 -1.63
CA VAL A 72 1.57 -2.11 -1.67
C VAL A 72 1.70 -0.97 -0.68
N GLY A 73 2.79 -0.94 0.06
CA GLY A 73 3.13 0.17 0.94
C GLY A 73 3.17 -0.18 2.43
N LYS A 74 3.02 0.84 3.27
CA LYS A 74 3.05 0.68 4.72
C LYS A 74 1.70 0.24 5.24
N HIS A 75 1.70 -0.78 6.10
CA HIS A 75 0.55 -1.27 6.85
C HIS A 75 0.78 -1.15 8.35
N GLY A 76 -0.30 -1.05 9.10
CA GLY A 76 -0.23 -0.83 10.53
C GLY A 76 -1.58 -0.42 11.11
N TYR A 77 -1.55 0.44 12.11
CA TYR A 77 -2.76 0.92 12.78
C TYR A 77 -2.78 2.45 12.88
N ILE A 78 -3.96 3.01 13.13
CA ILE A 78 -4.11 4.43 13.39
C ILE A 78 -4.02 4.66 14.89
N GLU A 79 -3.11 5.52 15.28
CA GLU A 79 -3.02 6.08 16.62
C GLU A 79 -3.66 7.46 16.60
N GLY A 80 -4.49 7.75 17.61
CA GLY A 80 -5.15 9.05 17.76
C GLY A 80 -4.90 9.67 19.13
N GLU A 81 -4.75 10.97 19.15
CA GLU A 81 -4.69 11.79 20.37
C GLU A 81 -5.85 12.79 20.33
N PHE A 82 -6.53 12.94 21.47
CA PHE A 82 -7.59 13.91 21.67
C PHE A 82 -7.25 14.80 22.87
N ASP A 83 -7.20 16.11 22.66
CA ASP A 83 -6.82 17.10 23.68
C ASP A 83 -8.03 17.79 24.35
N GLY A 84 -9.24 17.35 24.05
CA GLY A 84 -10.49 17.94 24.51
C GLY A 84 -11.20 18.78 23.45
N GLU A 85 -10.50 19.21 22.41
CA GLU A 85 -11.02 20.03 21.31
C GLU A 85 -10.70 19.46 19.94
N THR A 86 -9.48 18.94 19.77
CA THR A 86 -8.98 18.49 18.47
C THR A 86 -8.53 17.03 18.49
N VAL A 87 -8.68 16.37 17.36
CA VAL A 87 -8.19 15.01 17.11
C VAL A 87 -6.99 15.10 16.21
N LYS A 88 -5.92 14.35 16.53
CA LYS A 88 -4.75 14.16 15.66
C LYS A 88 -4.56 12.69 15.39
N LEU A 89 -4.60 12.28 14.13
CA LEU A 89 -4.52 10.90 13.71
C LEU A 89 -3.20 10.62 12.97
N LYS A 90 -2.56 9.50 13.28
CA LYS A 90 -1.29 9.11 12.66
C LYS A 90 -1.26 7.61 12.38
N LEU A 91 -0.90 7.24 11.15
CA LEU A 91 -0.57 5.85 10.83
C LEU A 91 0.73 5.44 11.54
N ARG A 92 0.67 4.39 12.34
CA ARG A 92 1.83 3.72 12.94
C ARG A 92 2.13 2.46 12.14
N PRO A 93 3.24 2.41 11.40
CA PRO A 93 3.65 1.19 10.72
C PRO A 93 3.88 0.07 11.73
N PHE A 94 3.31 -1.10 11.46
CA PHE A 94 3.40 -2.26 12.35
C PHE A 94 3.72 -3.55 11.59
N ALA A 95 3.37 -3.62 10.30
CA ALA A 95 3.57 -4.80 9.47
C ALA A 95 5.04 -5.26 9.47
N LEU A 96 5.25 -6.57 9.59
CA LEU A 96 6.57 -7.20 9.56
C LEU A 96 7.19 -7.20 8.16
N ARG A 97 6.37 -7.10 7.14
CA ARG A 97 6.76 -7.08 5.72
C ARG A 97 5.80 -6.22 4.90
N SER A 98 6.25 -5.80 3.74
CA SER A 98 5.43 -5.05 2.80
C SER A 98 5.54 -5.63 1.40
N TYR A 99 4.47 -5.53 0.60
CA TYR A 99 4.57 -5.70 -0.84
C TYR A 99 5.19 -4.46 -1.46
N GLN A 100 6.17 -4.64 -2.31
CA GLN A 100 6.87 -3.55 -2.97
C GLN A 100 7.08 -3.83 -4.46
N ASN A 101 6.86 -2.81 -5.29
CA ASN A 101 7.32 -2.83 -6.66
C ASN A 101 8.80 -2.46 -6.69
N LEU A 102 9.61 -3.35 -7.24
CA LEU A 102 11.04 -3.16 -7.42
C LEU A 102 11.31 -3.02 -8.91
N VAL A 103 11.67 -1.83 -9.34
CA VAL A 103 11.97 -1.54 -10.75
C VAL A 103 13.49 -1.58 -10.94
N LEU A 104 13.97 -2.43 -11.86
CA LEU A 104 15.34 -2.45 -12.31
C LEU A 104 15.43 -1.90 -13.71
N ALA A 105 16.28 -0.88 -13.91
CA ALA A 105 16.56 -0.31 -15.21
C ALA A 105 17.72 -1.07 -15.87
N VAL A 106 17.47 -1.58 -17.07
CA VAL A 106 18.46 -2.28 -17.88
C VAL A 106 18.85 -1.49 -19.13
N ASP A 107 20.07 -1.69 -19.60
CA ASP A 107 20.61 -1.10 -20.82
C ASP A 107 21.21 -2.17 -21.74
N GLN A 108 21.81 -1.73 -22.85
CA GLN A 108 22.39 -2.62 -23.87
C GLN A 108 23.54 -3.51 -23.33
N ASN A 109 24.20 -3.07 -22.25
CA ASN A 109 25.34 -3.77 -21.66
C ASN A 109 24.93 -4.63 -20.46
N THR A 110 23.66 -4.60 -20.06
CA THR A 110 23.20 -5.32 -18.89
C THR A 110 23.19 -6.82 -19.16
N THR A 111 24.08 -7.53 -18.50
CA THR A 111 24.15 -9.00 -18.52
C THR A 111 23.25 -9.60 -17.46
N GLN A 112 22.99 -10.92 -17.55
CA GLN A 112 22.27 -11.67 -16.51
C GLN A 112 22.92 -11.50 -15.13
N TYR A 113 24.24 -11.58 -15.04
CA TYR A 113 24.98 -11.41 -13.79
C TYR A 113 24.81 -10.00 -13.20
N ALA A 114 24.89 -8.97 -14.05
CA ALA A 114 24.68 -7.59 -13.61
C ALA A 114 23.25 -7.39 -13.06
N LEU A 115 22.26 -7.95 -13.73
CA LEU A 115 20.86 -7.89 -13.29
C LEU A 115 20.65 -8.58 -11.94
N GLU A 116 21.25 -9.78 -11.77
CA GLU A 116 21.22 -10.51 -10.50
C GLU A 116 21.88 -9.71 -9.35
N ASP A 117 23.01 -9.08 -9.62
CA ASP A 117 23.72 -8.24 -8.63
C ASP A 117 22.92 -6.99 -8.27
N MET A 118 22.32 -6.32 -9.24
CA MET A 118 21.40 -5.18 -9.01
C MET A 118 20.23 -5.60 -8.12
N LEU A 119 19.60 -6.74 -8.42
CA LEU A 119 18.49 -7.28 -7.64
C LEU A 119 18.90 -7.56 -6.20
N ARG A 120 20.03 -8.25 -5.98
CA ARG A 120 20.55 -8.54 -4.63
C ARG A 120 20.77 -7.26 -3.81
N LYS A 121 21.37 -6.25 -4.42
CA LYS A 121 21.63 -4.95 -3.78
C LYS A 121 20.33 -4.25 -3.39
N GLU A 122 19.34 -4.23 -4.27
CA GLU A 122 18.06 -3.60 -3.98
C GLU A 122 17.25 -4.37 -2.92
N VAL A 123 17.24 -5.70 -2.96
CA VAL A 123 16.59 -6.53 -1.93
C VAL A 123 17.27 -6.34 -0.56
N MET A 124 18.61 -6.30 -0.52
CA MET A 124 19.35 -6.04 0.71
C MET A 124 19.02 -4.66 1.29
N LYS A 125 18.98 -3.63 0.44
CA LYS A 125 18.70 -2.25 0.83
C LYS A 125 17.28 -2.06 1.36
N ARG A 126 16.30 -2.71 0.73
CA ARG A 126 14.87 -2.56 1.07
C ARG A 126 14.40 -3.52 2.16
N GLY A 127 15.14 -4.60 2.39
CA GLY A 127 14.88 -5.59 3.43
C GLY A 127 14.42 -6.95 2.87
N GLY A 128 15.16 -8.00 3.20
CA GLY A 128 14.93 -9.35 2.70
C GLY A 128 13.60 -10.01 3.14
N ARG A 129 12.91 -9.44 4.12
CA ARG A 129 11.59 -9.93 4.56
C ARG A 129 10.43 -9.44 3.69
N ASN A 130 10.63 -8.34 2.94
CA ASN A 130 9.61 -7.80 2.08
C ASN A 130 9.32 -8.71 0.89
N ILE A 131 8.16 -8.55 0.30
CA ILE A 131 7.70 -9.32 -0.85
C ILE A 131 7.76 -8.40 -2.06
N TYR A 132 8.39 -8.88 -3.13
CA TYR A 132 8.68 -8.05 -4.29
C TYR A 132 7.96 -8.50 -5.56
N ARG A 133 7.37 -7.54 -6.25
CA ARG A 133 7.07 -7.63 -7.67
C ARG A 133 8.22 -6.94 -8.41
N LEU A 134 9.00 -7.72 -9.14
CA LEU A 134 10.11 -7.21 -9.94
C LEU A 134 9.60 -6.74 -11.30
N ILE A 135 9.99 -5.53 -11.69
CA ILE A 135 9.68 -4.95 -12.99
C ILE A 135 11.00 -4.58 -13.66
N ILE A 136 11.30 -5.22 -14.77
CA ILE A 136 12.52 -4.95 -15.56
C ILE A 136 12.14 -3.98 -16.68
N LYS A 137 12.81 -2.84 -16.78
CA LYS A 137 12.55 -1.80 -17.78
C LYS A 137 13.83 -1.34 -18.46
N GLY A 138 13.74 -1.02 -19.74
CA GLY A 138 14.84 -0.44 -20.47
C GLY A 138 15.04 -1.06 -21.84
N LYS A 139 16.25 -0.95 -22.38
CA LYS A 139 16.61 -1.48 -23.71
C LYS A 139 17.77 -2.45 -23.58
N LEU A 140 17.53 -3.71 -23.93
CA LEU A 140 18.55 -4.76 -23.92
C LEU A 140 19.12 -4.97 -25.31
N SER A 141 20.41 -5.36 -25.42
CA SER A 141 20.95 -5.91 -26.65
C SER A 141 20.16 -7.17 -27.03
N PRO A 142 19.83 -7.39 -28.31
CA PRO A 142 19.23 -8.63 -28.79
C PRO A 142 20.04 -9.89 -28.45
N ASP A 143 21.35 -9.74 -28.24
CA ASP A 143 22.26 -10.82 -27.86
C ASP A 143 22.22 -11.19 -26.38
N ASN A 144 21.64 -10.31 -25.55
CA ASN A 144 21.54 -10.53 -24.12
C ASN A 144 20.20 -11.20 -23.76
N VAL A 145 20.25 -12.51 -23.56
CA VAL A 145 19.10 -13.29 -23.10
C VAL A 145 19.05 -13.25 -21.59
N LEU A 146 17.96 -12.70 -21.06
CA LEU A 146 17.67 -12.77 -19.63
C LEU A 146 16.94 -14.07 -19.29
N LEU A 147 17.25 -14.63 -18.13
CA LEU A 147 16.61 -15.82 -17.58
C LEU A 147 15.87 -15.41 -16.30
N PRO A 148 14.60 -14.95 -16.39
CA PRO A 148 13.85 -14.42 -15.24
C PRO A 148 13.69 -15.44 -14.11
N GLU A 149 13.61 -16.73 -14.44
CA GLU A 149 13.50 -17.82 -13.47
C GLU A 149 14.65 -17.86 -12.45
N ARG A 150 15.84 -17.40 -12.84
CA ARG A 150 17.00 -17.33 -11.94
C ARG A 150 16.88 -16.24 -10.88
N LEU A 151 16.00 -15.27 -11.09
CA LEU A 151 15.83 -14.12 -10.20
C LEU A 151 14.96 -14.46 -8.98
N HIS A 152 14.07 -15.45 -9.07
CA HIS A 152 13.20 -15.84 -7.97
C HIS A 152 13.96 -16.25 -6.68
N GLY A 153 15.12 -16.89 -6.85
CA GLY A 153 15.95 -17.33 -5.72
C GLY A 153 16.72 -16.21 -5.00
N LEU A 154 16.66 -14.97 -5.49
CA LEU A 154 17.46 -13.86 -4.96
C LEU A 154 16.74 -13.00 -3.92
N GLY A 155 15.50 -13.36 -3.58
CA GLY A 155 14.67 -12.68 -2.59
C GLY A 155 13.26 -13.25 -2.60
N ASN A 156 12.37 -12.60 -1.87
CA ASN A 156 10.95 -12.93 -1.86
C ASN A 156 10.26 -12.37 -3.13
N ILE A 157 10.66 -12.86 -4.31
CA ILE A 157 10.15 -12.39 -5.59
C ILE A 157 8.93 -13.22 -5.98
N VAL A 158 7.74 -12.64 -5.91
CA VAL A 158 6.47 -13.34 -6.21
C VAL A 158 5.99 -13.17 -7.65
N GLU A 159 6.47 -12.13 -8.32
CA GLU A 159 6.10 -11.84 -9.70
C GLU A 159 7.25 -11.13 -10.41
N ILE A 160 7.49 -11.49 -11.67
CA ILE A 160 8.47 -10.83 -12.53
C ILE A 160 7.76 -10.37 -13.80
N MET A 161 7.85 -9.07 -14.06
CA MET A 161 7.33 -8.43 -15.26
C MET A 161 8.51 -7.91 -16.08
N ASP A 162 8.79 -8.55 -17.22
CA ASP A 162 9.77 -8.05 -18.15
C ASP A 162 9.11 -7.09 -19.15
N GLU A 163 9.33 -5.80 -18.94
CA GLU A 163 8.89 -4.70 -19.80
C GLU A 163 10.08 -4.12 -20.60
N SER A 164 11.19 -4.85 -20.68
CA SER A 164 12.34 -4.43 -21.50
C SER A 164 12.01 -4.51 -22.99
N ARG A 165 12.75 -3.78 -23.80
CA ARG A 165 12.61 -3.74 -25.26
C ARG A 165 13.96 -4.02 -25.91
N PRO A 166 13.99 -4.63 -27.10
CA PRO A 166 15.23 -4.77 -27.87
C PRO A 166 15.80 -3.39 -28.22
N ALA A 167 17.11 -3.22 -28.02
CA ALA A 167 17.84 -2.06 -28.51
C ALA A 167 18.31 -2.36 -29.95
N TYR A 168 17.54 -1.95 -30.93
CA TYR A 168 18.03 -1.99 -32.33
C TYR A 168 19.01 -0.83 -32.52
N GLN A 169 20.21 -1.14 -33.02
CA GLN A 169 21.08 -0.12 -33.58
C GLN A 169 20.47 0.29 -34.93
N LEU A 170 20.15 1.59 -35.09
CA LEU A 170 19.82 2.21 -36.34
C LEU A 170 21.11 2.54 -37.10
#